data_04a88e5bc6bc75a16424250673fd4f82
#
_entry.id   04a88e5bc6bc75a16424250673fd4f82
#
_cell.length_a   1.000
_cell.length_b   1.000
_cell.length_c   1.000
_cell.angle_alpha   90.00
_cell.angle_beta   90.00
_cell.angle_gamma   90.00
#
_symmetry.space_group_name_H-M   'P 1'
#
loop_
_entity.id
_entity.type
_entity.pdbx_description
1 polymer ?
#
loop_
_entity_poly.entity_id
_entity_poly.type
_entity_poly.pdbx_seq_one_letter_code
_entity_poly.pdbx_strand_id
1 'polypeptide(L)'
;MKKANPSGRCGSFGIPLRAVLGCLLLCGVGILCGCWDNAEINGRAFVLGFGVDAVDNPVSDGDDRYDFTFQLAVPVSGESDEAGAMEYMDCTVTQRSPAAAIRLLERNLGRQVNFEQLNLILFGEELSRQSFIGLTELFFRRASVRRQSSVAVCRGSARDFFAAGPDTHAIATDASVALQNYDGKGRSDGVTMNLHSLFKVLSNRDEFYLLRMAAVTPDDVENTVSTGLAAHDGEKPRMLAIVGAAAYGRSGGYRGELDGEEIEWLRLAVGRQTGGMMKTVDAKSGRTAFYQIQQSDCEVKCGVEKGIPWFTLHWQVRCLPSDIGDIFYGSGTSENPSASDTEQMLEETLTAQFTALTEKSQRELGASVLGLQDLTRQRMPDWYEANEEQWETLYARARVEIRVDCTLGGGGITR
;
A
#
# COMPACT_ATOMS: atom_id res chain seq x y z
N MET A 1 41.68 -36.53 84.52
CA MET A 1 40.42 -36.76 83.87
C MET A 1 39.49 -35.57 84.13
N LYS A 2 39.40 -34.63 83.16
CA LYS A 2 38.45 -33.51 83.26
C LYS A 2 37.63 -33.54 81.93
N LYS A 3 36.32 -33.76 82.13
CA LYS A 3 35.34 -33.69 81.00
C LYS A 3 35.12 -32.26 80.61
N ALA A 4 35.26 -31.95 79.35
CA ALA A 4 34.85 -30.69 78.70
C ALA A 4 33.45 -30.83 78.18
N ASN A 5 32.59 -29.89 78.51
CA ASN A 5 31.22 -29.78 78.08
C ASN A 5 31.13 -28.64 77.02
N PRO A 6 30.66 -28.86 75.80
CA PRO A 6 30.48 -27.79 74.86
C PRO A 6 28.97 -27.43 74.74
N SER A 7 28.58 -26.39 75.48
CA SER A 7 27.25 -25.78 75.26
C SER A 7 27.35 -24.68 74.15
N GLY A 8 27.16 -25.08 72.90
CA GLY A 8 26.94 -24.14 71.85
C GLY A 8 25.51 -23.60 71.94
N ARG A 9 25.38 -22.34 72.30
CA ARG A 9 24.13 -21.58 72.13
C ARG A 9 23.96 -21.19 70.73
N CYS A 10 23.02 -21.83 70.04
CA CYS A 10 22.48 -21.37 68.75
C CYS A 10 21.61 -20.13 69.03
N GLY A 11 22.15 -18.95 68.72
CA GLY A 11 21.39 -17.70 68.81
C GLY A 11 20.37 -17.64 67.68
N SER A 12 19.09 -17.83 68.02
CA SER A 12 18.01 -17.55 67.08
C SER A 12 17.97 -16.03 66.80
N PHE A 13 18.40 -15.63 65.66
CA PHE A 13 18.15 -14.28 65.12
C PHE A 13 16.66 -14.17 64.81
N GLY A 14 15.85 -13.89 65.79
CA GLY A 14 14.45 -13.52 65.62
C GLY A 14 14.39 -12.11 65.05
N ILE A 15 14.09 -12.01 63.75
CA ILE A 15 13.79 -10.72 63.12
C ILE A 15 12.59 -10.13 63.85
N PRO A 16 12.69 -8.95 64.48
CA PRO A 16 11.58 -8.39 65.26
C PRO A 16 10.39 -8.13 64.33
N LEU A 17 9.23 -8.58 64.70
CA LEU A 17 7.97 -8.47 63.96
C LEU A 17 7.75 -7.03 63.41
N ARG A 18 8.24 -6.03 64.14
CA ARG A 18 8.21 -4.61 63.72
C ARG A 18 9.07 -4.32 62.48
N ALA A 19 10.18 -5.01 62.30
CA ALA A 19 11.03 -4.86 61.11
C ALA A 19 10.38 -5.52 59.90
N VAL A 20 9.73 -6.67 60.05
CA VAL A 20 8.97 -7.33 58.99
C VAL A 20 7.77 -6.46 58.57
N LEU A 21 7.05 -5.89 59.55
CA LEU A 21 5.92 -4.98 59.25
C LEU A 21 6.41 -3.70 58.53
N GLY A 22 7.55 -3.15 58.94
CA GLY A 22 8.17 -2.00 58.30
C GLY A 22 8.60 -2.26 56.85
N CYS A 23 9.20 -3.42 56.57
CA CYS A 23 9.53 -3.84 55.24
C CYS A 23 8.30 -4.09 54.35
N LEU A 24 7.24 -4.70 54.88
CA LEU A 24 5.98 -4.89 54.17
C LEU A 24 5.30 -3.56 53.85
N LEU A 25 5.35 -2.60 54.79
CA LEU A 25 4.81 -1.26 54.54
C LEU A 25 5.60 -0.49 53.51
N LEU A 26 6.94 -0.57 53.49
CA LEU A 26 7.83 0.01 52.51
C LEU A 26 7.64 -0.62 51.12
N CYS A 27 7.50 -1.94 51.04
CA CYS A 27 7.16 -2.64 49.81
C CYS A 27 5.77 -2.23 49.30
N GLY A 28 4.78 -2.09 50.17
CA GLY A 28 3.43 -1.62 49.84
C GLY A 28 3.43 -0.20 49.28
N VAL A 29 4.21 0.70 49.86
CA VAL A 29 4.37 2.09 49.33
C VAL A 29 5.10 2.08 48.00
N GLY A 30 6.09 1.19 47.80
CA GLY A 30 6.81 1.05 46.49
C GLY A 30 5.91 0.56 45.37
N ILE A 31 4.91 -0.29 45.67
CA ILE A 31 3.93 -0.77 44.67
C ILE A 31 2.90 0.30 44.33
N LEU A 32 2.60 1.23 45.23
CA LEU A 32 1.67 2.35 44.98
C LEU A 32 2.30 3.48 44.17
N CYS A 33 3.62 3.56 44.03
CA CYS A 33 4.30 4.54 43.21
C CYS A 33 4.37 4.17 41.71
N GLY A 34 3.67 3.12 41.25
CA GLY A 34 3.79 2.56 39.89
C GLY A 34 3.19 3.37 38.76
N CYS A 35 2.59 4.54 38.98
CA CYS A 35 1.91 5.33 37.93
C CYS A 35 2.64 6.63 37.58
N TRP A 36 3.97 6.66 37.62
CA TRP A 36 4.74 7.88 37.31
C TRP A 36 4.69 8.31 35.83
N ASP A 37 4.39 7.39 34.90
CA ASP A 37 4.38 7.64 33.43
C ASP A 37 2.95 7.62 32.86
N ASN A 38 1.98 8.16 33.57
CA ASN A 38 0.62 8.24 33.07
C ASN A 38 0.44 9.50 32.21
N ALA A 39 0.71 9.36 30.91
CA ALA A 39 0.37 10.40 29.95
C ALA A 39 -1.13 10.35 29.65
N GLU A 40 -1.87 11.37 30.11
CA GLU A 40 -3.31 11.45 29.91
C GLU A 40 -3.67 11.44 28.41
N ILE A 41 -4.68 10.67 28.05
CA ILE A 41 -5.20 10.57 26.66
C ILE A 41 -5.63 11.95 26.15
N ASN A 42 -6.21 12.79 27.03
CA ASN A 42 -6.65 14.14 26.70
C ASN A 42 -5.51 15.08 26.33
N GLY A 43 -4.28 14.79 26.73
CA GLY A 43 -3.08 15.54 26.35
C GLY A 43 -2.48 15.15 24.98
N ARG A 44 -3.10 14.19 24.26
CA ARG A 44 -2.59 13.67 22.99
C ARG A 44 -3.50 14.03 21.83
N ALA A 45 -2.89 14.25 20.66
CA ALA A 45 -3.53 14.33 19.36
C ALA A 45 -3.06 13.14 18.53
N PHE A 46 -3.97 12.24 18.17
CA PHE A 46 -3.63 11.02 17.45
C PHE A 46 -3.64 11.27 15.95
N VAL A 47 -2.50 11.07 15.30
CA VAL A 47 -2.38 11.16 13.84
C VAL A 47 -2.88 9.85 13.23
N LEU A 48 -3.90 9.94 12.39
CA LEU A 48 -4.46 8.83 11.63
C LEU A 48 -3.92 8.82 10.20
N GLY A 49 -3.85 9.99 9.58
CA GLY A 49 -3.29 10.23 8.26
C GLY A 49 -2.22 11.31 8.30
N PHE A 50 -1.22 11.17 7.45
CA PHE A 50 -0.15 12.14 7.30
C PHE A 50 0.13 12.37 5.82
N GLY A 51 -0.05 13.62 5.38
CA GLY A 51 0.18 14.05 4.01
C GLY A 51 1.41 14.93 3.87
N VAL A 52 2.05 14.88 2.72
CA VAL A 52 3.14 15.79 2.35
C VAL A 52 2.97 16.26 0.93
N ASP A 53 2.98 17.57 0.73
CA ASP A 53 2.90 18.23 -0.56
C ASP A 53 4.12 19.14 -0.79
N ALA A 54 4.53 19.27 -2.05
CA ALA A 54 5.44 20.34 -2.44
C ALA A 54 4.72 21.70 -2.36
N VAL A 55 5.44 22.74 -1.98
CA VAL A 55 4.90 24.12 -1.98
C VAL A 55 5.23 24.80 -3.31
N ASP A 56 4.18 25.29 -3.97
CA ASP A 56 4.27 26.02 -5.24
C ASP A 56 4.93 27.40 -5.05
N ASN A 57 6.11 27.63 -5.08
CA ASN A 57 6.90 28.84 -4.88
C ASN A 57 7.79 28.79 -3.63
N PRO A 58 8.96 28.19 -3.71
CA PRO A 58 9.96 28.36 -2.69
C PRO A 58 10.33 29.87 -2.60
N VAL A 59 10.29 30.41 -1.39
CA VAL A 59 10.50 31.84 -1.11
C VAL A 59 11.90 32.33 -1.52
N SER A 60 12.84 31.42 -1.74
CA SER A 60 14.18 31.66 -2.29
C SER A 60 14.83 30.35 -2.72
N ASP A 61 15.76 30.44 -3.64
CA ASP A 61 16.62 29.31 -4.07
C ASP A 61 17.29 28.64 -2.84
N GLY A 62 16.99 27.37 -2.59
CA GLY A 62 17.48 26.61 -1.43
C GLY A 62 16.59 26.62 -0.18
N ASP A 63 15.40 27.15 -0.23
CA ASP A 63 14.42 27.13 0.86
C ASP A 63 13.28 26.12 0.62
N ASP A 64 13.65 24.84 0.47
CA ASP A 64 12.68 23.78 0.27
C ASP A 64 11.72 23.71 1.45
N ARG A 65 10.47 24.04 1.20
CA ARG A 65 9.36 23.90 2.15
C ARG A 65 8.34 22.92 1.62
N TYR A 66 7.65 22.31 2.56
CA TYR A 66 6.61 21.34 2.29
C TYR A 66 5.38 21.66 3.12
N ASP A 67 4.22 21.39 2.60
CA ASP A 67 2.97 21.37 3.36
C ASP A 67 2.79 19.98 3.98
N PHE A 68 2.80 19.96 5.30
CA PHE A 68 2.54 18.75 6.09
C PHE A 68 1.11 18.78 6.59
N THR A 69 0.28 17.88 6.11
CA THR A 69 -1.12 17.74 6.53
C THR A 69 -1.26 16.58 7.51
N PHE A 70 -1.86 16.87 8.65
CA PHE A 70 -2.14 15.89 9.70
C PHE A 70 -3.64 15.72 9.82
N GLN A 71 -4.14 14.52 9.56
CA GLN A 71 -5.50 14.13 9.90
C GLN A 71 -5.49 13.57 11.31
N LEU A 72 -6.13 14.29 12.23
CA LEU A 72 -6.06 14.06 13.66
C LEU A 72 -7.39 13.53 14.20
N ALA A 73 -7.29 12.61 15.18
CA ALA A 73 -8.38 12.32 16.10
C ALA A 73 -8.05 12.92 17.46
N VAL A 74 -8.94 13.76 17.95
CA VAL A 74 -8.78 14.50 19.19
C VAL A 74 -9.89 14.11 20.16
N PRO A 75 -9.59 13.66 21.40
CA PRO A 75 -10.61 13.38 22.38
C PRO A 75 -11.40 14.62 22.70
N VAL A 76 -12.72 14.52 22.70
CA VAL A 76 -13.62 15.60 23.09
C VAL A 76 -13.73 15.62 24.61
N SER A 77 -13.40 16.76 25.20
CA SER A 77 -13.59 16.99 26.64
C SER A 77 -14.97 17.65 26.85
N GLY A 78 -15.96 16.89 27.28
CA GLY A 78 -17.31 17.41 27.56
C GLY A 78 -18.05 16.57 28.60
N GLU A 79 -18.94 17.24 29.35
CA GLU A 79 -19.85 16.61 30.33
C GLU A 79 -21.08 15.93 29.67
N SER A 80 -21.10 15.77 28.35
CA SER A 80 -22.17 15.09 27.63
C SER A 80 -22.05 13.57 27.77
N ASP A 81 -23.18 12.86 27.77
CA ASP A 81 -23.31 11.41 27.88
C ASP A 81 -22.54 10.58 26.83
N GLU A 82 -21.77 11.24 25.96
CA GLU A 82 -20.88 10.65 24.94
C GLU A 82 -19.43 10.63 25.42
N ALA A 83 -19.18 10.15 26.60
CA ALA A 83 -17.81 9.96 27.11
C ALA A 83 -17.01 9.03 26.16
N GLY A 84 -16.02 9.63 25.49
CA GLY A 84 -15.18 8.92 24.52
C GLY A 84 -15.39 9.31 23.07
N ALA A 85 -16.23 10.31 22.78
CA ALA A 85 -16.34 10.87 21.42
C ALA A 85 -15.00 11.44 20.95
N MET A 86 -14.69 11.21 19.68
CA MET A 86 -13.49 11.74 19.00
C MET A 86 -13.94 12.75 17.97
N GLU A 87 -13.25 13.89 17.96
CA GLU A 87 -13.38 14.87 16.90
C GLU A 87 -12.25 14.68 15.89
N TYR A 88 -12.57 14.72 14.61
CA TYR A 88 -11.59 14.61 13.54
C TYR A 88 -11.33 16.00 12.94
N MET A 89 -10.06 16.28 12.71
CA MET A 89 -9.64 17.57 12.15
C MET A 89 -8.41 17.40 11.25
N ASP A 90 -8.36 18.20 10.20
CA ASP A 90 -7.20 18.28 9.32
C ASP A 90 -6.42 19.57 9.64
N CYS A 91 -5.11 19.42 9.85
CA CYS A 91 -4.22 20.55 10.14
C CYS A 91 -3.06 20.54 9.15
N THR A 92 -2.90 21.62 8.38
CA THR A 92 -1.76 21.77 7.47
C THR A 92 -0.76 22.76 8.03
N VAL A 93 0.52 22.40 7.98
CA VAL A 93 1.64 23.20 8.50
C VAL A 93 2.76 23.25 7.46
N THR A 94 3.09 24.44 6.98
CA THR A 94 4.20 24.66 6.04
C THR A 94 5.53 24.76 6.78
N GLN A 95 6.44 23.82 6.56
CA GLN A 95 7.76 23.78 7.20
C GLN A 95 8.81 23.08 6.30
N ARG A 96 10.09 23.19 6.69
CA ARG A 96 11.21 22.56 5.97
C ARG A 96 11.39 21.08 6.32
N SER A 97 10.82 20.61 7.40
CA SER A 97 10.96 19.22 7.82
C SER A 97 9.75 18.76 8.62
N PRO A 98 9.45 17.45 8.61
CA PRO A 98 8.37 16.88 9.40
C PRO A 98 8.54 17.16 10.91
N ALA A 99 9.78 17.17 11.42
CA ALA A 99 10.04 17.44 12.84
C ALA A 99 9.69 18.88 13.22
N ALA A 100 9.99 19.85 12.36
CA ALA A 100 9.62 21.25 12.59
C ALA A 100 8.09 21.44 12.52
N ALA A 101 7.43 20.76 11.59
CA ALA A 101 5.97 20.79 11.47
C ALA A 101 5.29 20.23 12.72
N ILE A 102 5.74 19.09 13.22
CA ILE A 102 5.23 18.46 14.45
C ILE A 102 5.36 19.42 15.64
N ARG A 103 6.54 20.01 15.83
CA ARG A 103 6.77 20.97 16.95
C ARG A 103 5.85 22.19 16.86
N LEU A 104 5.64 22.71 15.65
CA LEU A 104 4.73 23.84 15.46
C LEU A 104 3.29 23.44 15.75
N LEU A 105 2.87 22.28 15.29
CA LEU A 105 1.54 21.73 15.52
C LEU A 105 1.29 21.52 17.03
N GLU A 106 2.20 20.86 17.74
CA GLU A 106 2.12 20.62 19.19
C GLU A 106 1.98 21.93 19.99
N ARG A 107 2.76 22.96 19.61
CA ARG A 107 2.69 24.26 20.25
C ARG A 107 1.35 24.95 20.07
N ASN A 108 0.74 24.80 18.88
CA ASN A 108 -0.54 25.44 18.58
C ASN A 108 -1.73 24.66 19.16
N LEU A 109 -1.65 23.34 19.20
CA LEU A 109 -2.69 22.47 19.76
C LEU A 109 -2.64 22.40 21.31
N GLY A 110 -1.48 22.68 21.92
CA GLY A 110 -1.26 22.40 23.33
C GLY A 110 -1.33 20.92 23.70
N ARG A 111 -1.15 20.01 22.72
CA ARG A 111 -1.22 18.56 22.85
C ARG A 111 -0.01 17.90 22.18
N GLN A 112 0.41 16.75 22.71
CA GLN A 112 1.47 15.97 22.07
C GLN A 112 0.95 15.18 20.87
N VAL A 113 1.65 15.26 19.75
CA VAL A 113 1.32 14.54 18.55
C VAL A 113 1.78 13.08 18.68
N ASN A 114 0.84 12.15 18.54
CA ASN A 114 1.05 10.72 18.69
C ASN A 114 0.78 10.00 17.36
N PHE A 115 1.77 9.20 16.91
CA PHE A 115 1.71 8.46 15.65
C PHE A 115 1.38 6.97 15.82
N GLU A 116 1.03 6.53 17.02
CA GLU A 116 0.70 5.11 17.28
C GLU A 116 -0.52 4.61 16.51
N GLN A 117 -1.36 5.54 16.05
CA GLN A 117 -2.56 5.25 15.25
C GLN A 117 -2.40 5.62 13.78
N LEU A 118 -1.19 5.97 13.34
CA LEU A 118 -0.94 6.33 11.94
C LEU A 118 -1.24 5.12 11.03
N ASN A 119 -2.19 5.29 10.12
CA ASN A 119 -2.64 4.27 9.18
C ASN A 119 -2.23 4.58 7.74
N LEU A 120 -2.14 5.86 7.37
CA LEU A 120 -1.84 6.31 6.01
C LEU A 120 -0.76 7.38 5.99
N ILE A 121 0.23 7.19 5.13
CA ILE A 121 1.21 8.21 4.72
C ILE A 121 0.97 8.46 3.23
N LEU A 122 0.70 9.71 2.88
CA LEU A 122 0.30 10.11 1.55
C LEU A 122 1.23 11.20 1.01
N PHE A 123 1.75 11.00 -0.20
CA PHE A 123 2.54 12.00 -0.90
C PHE A 123 1.72 12.59 -2.05
N GLY A 124 1.65 13.92 -2.14
CA GLY A 124 1.02 14.59 -3.26
C GLY A 124 1.73 14.30 -4.57
N GLU A 125 1.01 14.42 -5.68
CA GLU A 125 1.48 14.05 -7.02
C GLU A 125 2.78 14.77 -7.40
N GLU A 126 2.85 16.07 -7.24
CA GLU A 126 4.03 16.84 -7.61
C GLU A 126 5.27 16.45 -6.80
N LEU A 127 5.12 16.33 -5.47
CA LEU A 127 6.19 15.86 -4.60
C LEU A 127 6.63 14.45 -4.97
N SER A 128 5.69 13.58 -5.33
CA SER A 128 5.96 12.19 -5.69
C SER A 128 6.84 12.06 -6.94
N ARG A 129 6.75 13.00 -7.86
CA ARG A 129 7.59 13.09 -9.07
C ARG A 129 9.00 13.61 -8.79
N GLN A 130 9.18 14.26 -7.66
CA GLN A 130 10.49 14.69 -7.15
C GLN A 130 11.10 13.59 -6.27
N SER A 131 11.73 13.92 -5.15
CA SER A 131 12.26 12.96 -4.20
C SER A 131 11.62 13.14 -2.83
N PHE A 132 10.91 12.13 -2.35
CA PHE A 132 10.27 12.13 -1.03
C PHE A 132 10.98 11.25 0.01
N ILE A 133 12.02 10.50 -0.39
CA ILE A 133 12.66 9.50 0.48
C ILE A 133 13.17 10.13 1.78
N GLY A 134 13.81 11.30 1.71
CA GLY A 134 14.31 12.00 2.88
C GLY A 134 13.21 12.33 3.89
N LEU A 135 11.98 12.54 3.44
CA LEU A 135 10.83 12.84 4.29
C LEU A 135 10.30 11.60 5.03
N THR A 136 10.60 10.40 4.52
CA THR A 136 10.20 9.13 5.17
C THR A 136 11.09 8.76 6.35
N GLU A 137 12.29 9.33 6.45
CA GLU A 137 13.29 9.00 7.48
C GLU A 137 12.75 9.17 8.91
N LEU A 138 11.93 10.19 9.13
CA LEU A 138 11.27 10.43 10.43
C LEU A 138 10.51 9.18 10.90
N PHE A 139 9.74 8.55 10.00
CA PHE A 139 8.90 7.41 10.32
C PHE A 139 9.72 6.15 10.57
N PHE A 140 10.84 5.99 9.89
CA PHE A 140 11.74 4.85 10.10
C PHE A 140 12.44 4.91 11.45
N ARG A 141 12.74 6.11 11.94
CA ARG A 141 13.45 6.34 13.21
C ARG A 141 12.53 6.34 14.43
N ARG A 142 11.21 6.59 14.27
CA ARG A 142 10.28 6.61 15.39
C ARG A 142 9.73 5.22 15.68
N ALA A 143 10.03 4.70 16.88
CA ALA A 143 9.55 3.38 17.33
C ALA A 143 8.02 3.32 17.50
N SER A 144 7.37 4.46 17.75
CA SER A 144 5.92 4.56 17.95
C SER A 144 5.11 4.46 16.66
N VAL A 145 5.74 4.61 15.48
CA VAL A 145 5.03 4.52 14.21
C VAL A 145 4.81 3.06 13.82
N ARG A 146 3.59 2.72 13.45
CA ARG A 146 3.24 1.38 13.01
C ARG A 146 3.93 1.06 11.68
N ARG A 147 4.66 -0.04 11.64
CA ARG A 147 5.33 -0.52 10.42
C ARG A 147 4.35 -0.94 9.32
N GLN A 148 3.10 -1.20 9.68
CA GLN A 148 2.03 -1.58 8.76
C GLN A 148 1.27 -0.38 8.19
N SER A 149 1.60 0.87 8.59
CA SER A 149 1.00 2.07 8.00
C SER A 149 1.18 2.03 6.48
N SER A 150 0.10 2.25 5.76
CA SER A 150 0.10 2.26 4.29
C SER A 150 0.84 3.49 3.77
N VAL A 151 1.56 3.31 2.68
CA VAL A 151 2.24 4.40 1.96
C VAL A 151 1.70 4.46 0.55
N ALA A 152 1.24 5.63 0.14
CA ALA A 152 0.63 5.85 -1.16
C ALA A 152 0.95 7.25 -1.71
N VAL A 153 0.62 7.44 -2.98
CA VAL A 153 0.62 8.73 -3.67
C VAL A 153 -0.84 9.13 -3.96
N CYS A 154 -1.17 10.40 -4.04
CA CYS A 154 -2.47 10.83 -4.51
C CYS A 154 -2.35 11.67 -5.78
N ARG A 155 -3.39 11.68 -6.60
CA ARG A 155 -3.61 12.69 -7.63
C ARG A 155 -3.82 14.04 -6.98
N GLY A 156 -3.18 15.08 -7.48
CA GLY A 156 -3.21 16.40 -6.89
C GLY A 156 -2.48 16.48 -5.55
N SER A 157 -3.06 17.19 -4.58
CA SER A 157 -2.44 17.39 -3.27
C SER A 157 -2.97 16.43 -2.20
N ALA A 158 -2.10 16.01 -1.29
CA ALA A 158 -2.49 15.22 -0.13
C ALA A 158 -3.42 16.04 0.80
N ARG A 159 -3.24 17.35 0.86
CA ARG A 159 -4.11 18.25 1.60
C ARG A 159 -5.56 18.17 1.10
N ASP A 160 -5.78 18.31 -0.21
CA ASP A 160 -7.11 18.27 -0.80
C ASP A 160 -7.73 16.88 -0.69
N PHE A 161 -6.90 15.85 -0.77
CA PHE A 161 -7.33 14.47 -0.55
C PHE A 161 -7.91 14.25 0.86
N PHE A 162 -7.23 14.74 1.90
CA PHE A 162 -7.75 14.62 3.27
C PHE A 162 -9.00 15.49 3.48
N ALA A 163 -9.02 16.69 2.91
CA ALA A 163 -10.16 17.60 3.01
C ALA A 163 -11.41 17.12 2.25
N ALA A 164 -11.26 16.17 1.33
CA ALA A 164 -12.36 15.72 0.49
C ALA A 164 -13.50 15.03 1.26
N GLY A 165 -13.21 14.43 2.42
CA GLY A 165 -14.19 13.81 3.31
C GLY A 165 -15.17 12.90 2.55
N PRO A 166 -14.84 11.60 2.34
CA PRO A 166 -15.71 10.74 1.53
C PRO A 166 -17.04 10.47 2.25
N ASP A 167 -18.13 10.45 1.48
CA ASP A 167 -19.50 10.24 2.01
C ASP A 167 -19.69 8.87 2.69
N THR A 168 -18.79 7.92 2.41
CA THR A 168 -18.89 6.53 2.92
C THR A 168 -18.13 6.29 4.24
N HIS A 169 -17.26 7.22 4.62
CA HIS A 169 -16.42 7.09 5.81
C HIS A 169 -16.27 8.44 6.51
N ALA A 170 -16.05 8.42 7.81
CA ALA A 170 -15.89 9.64 8.59
C ALA A 170 -14.69 10.50 8.15
N ILE A 171 -13.63 9.86 7.66
CA ILE A 171 -12.39 10.51 7.23
C ILE A 171 -11.76 9.81 6.03
N ALA A 172 -10.98 10.56 5.26
CA ALA A 172 -10.29 10.06 4.06
C ALA A 172 -9.29 8.93 4.35
N THR A 173 -8.62 8.97 5.50
CA THR A 173 -7.70 7.89 5.92
C THR A 173 -8.41 6.55 6.02
N ASP A 174 -9.57 6.48 6.67
CA ASP A 174 -10.31 5.22 6.85
C ASP A 174 -10.81 4.68 5.51
N ALA A 175 -11.32 5.55 4.64
CA ALA A 175 -11.73 5.17 3.29
C ALA A 175 -10.57 4.61 2.48
N SER A 176 -9.42 5.29 2.50
CA SER A 176 -8.23 4.86 1.77
C SER A 176 -7.69 3.52 2.28
N VAL A 177 -7.64 3.32 3.59
CA VAL A 177 -7.22 2.05 4.20
C VAL A 177 -8.22 0.93 3.89
N ALA A 178 -9.53 1.22 3.89
CA ALA A 178 -10.56 0.26 3.53
C ALA A 178 -10.41 -0.21 2.09
N LEU A 179 -10.17 0.70 1.13
CA LEU A 179 -9.91 0.38 -0.27
C LEU A 179 -8.67 -0.49 -0.43
N GLN A 180 -7.57 -0.16 0.24
CA GLN A 180 -6.34 -0.94 0.19
C GLN A 180 -6.53 -2.35 0.78
N ASN A 181 -7.29 -2.48 1.88
CA ASN A 181 -7.58 -3.76 2.51
C ASN A 181 -8.56 -4.61 1.69
N TYR A 182 -9.50 -3.98 0.99
CA TYR A 182 -10.43 -4.69 0.11
C TYR A 182 -9.70 -5.40 -1.02
N ASP A 183 -8.77 -4.70 -1.65
CA ASP A 183 -7.93 -5.28 -2.68
C ASP A 183 -7.00 -6.39 -2.16
N GLY A 184 -6.55 -6.33 -0.90
CA GLY A 184 -5.67 -7.32 -0.28
C GLY A 184 -6.35 -8.63 0.11
N LYS A 185 -7.69 -8.67 0.23
CA LYS A 185 -8.42 -9.88 0.60
C LYS A 185 -8.67 -10.81 -0.58
N GLY A 186 -7.62 -11.51 -1.04
CA GLY A 186 -7.69 -12.51 -2.10
C GLY A 186 -7.35 -12.00 -3.50
N ARG A 187 -6.88 -10.77 -3.62
CA ARG A 187 -6.39 -10.18 -4.85
C ARG A 187 -5.00 -9.64 -4.59
N SER A 188 -4.04 -10.25 -5.17
CA SER A 188 -2.61 -10.10 -5.04
C SER A 188 -2.06 -8.74 -4.57
N ASP A 189 -1.24 -8.82 -3.55
CA ASP A 189 -0.62 -7.73 -2.80
C ASP A 189 0.53 -7.01 -3.52
N GLY A 190 0.73 -7.24 -4.81
CA GLY A 190 1.93 -6.78 -5.53
C GLY A 190 2.12 -5.27 -5.59
N VAL A 191 1.08 -4.48 -5.29
CA VAL A 191 1.11 -3.02 -5.37
C VAL A 191 0.86 -2.33 -4.03
N THR A 192 0.39 -3.07 -3.01
CA THR A 192 0.19 -2.47 -1.69
C THR A 192 1.53 -2.30 -0.98
N MET A 193 1.89 -1.06 -0.70
CA MET A 193 3.11 -0.71 0.01
C MET A 193 2.78 -0.24 1.43
N ASN A 194 3.42 -0.85 2.42
CA ASN A 194 3.42 -0.34 3.78
C ASN A 194 4.82 0.17 4.16
N LEU A 195 4.91 0.84 5.29
CA LEU A 195 6.16 1.45 5.74
C LEU A 195 7.29 0.43 5.93
N HIS A 196 6.96 -0.81 6.36
CA HIS A 196 7.97 -1.88 6.48
C HIS A 196 8.50 -2.33 5.12
N SER A 197 7.59 -2.55 4.16
CA SER A 197 7.95 -2.96 2.81
C SER A 197 8.76 -1.87 2.11
N LEU A 198 8.36 -0.61 2.25
CA LEU A 198 9.12 0.52 1.71
C LEU A 198 10.52 0.59 2.32
N PHE A 199 10.65 0.45 3.64
CA PHE A 199 11.95 0.41 4.30
C PHE A 199 12.84 -0.73 3.77
N LYS A 200 12.25 -1.92 3.59
CA LYS A 200 12.96 -3.09 3.05
C LYS A 200 13.49 -2.83 1.64
N VAL A 201 12.64 -2.31 0.75
CA VAL A 201 12.99 -1.98 -0.63
C VAL A 201 14.12 -0.95 -0.67
N LEU A 202 13.99 0.15 0.08
CA LEU A 202 15.00 1.21 0.14
C LEU A 202 16.33 0.73 0.76
N SER A 203 16.27 -0.20 1.73
CA SER A 203 17.46 -0.75 2.40
C SER A 203 18.19 -1.79 1.54
N ASN A 204 17.44 -2.63 0.83
CA ASN A 204 17.99 -3.69 -0.02
C ASN A 204 18.49 -3.16 -1.37
N ARG A 205 18.28 -1.88 -1.64
CA ARG A 205 18.58 -1.27 -2.93
C ARG A 205 17.87 -2.00 -4.09
N ASP A 206 16.65 -2.49 -3.84
CA ASP A 206 15.80 -3.00 -4.91
C ASP A 206 15.59 -1.89 -5.93
N GLU A 207 15.70 -2.23 -7.20
CA GLU A 207 15.79 -1.20 -8.25
C GLU A 207 14.46 -0.58 -8.59
N PHE A 208 13.37 -1.20 -8.13
CA PHE A 208 12.03 -0.80 -8.52
C PHE A 208 10.99 -1.08 -7.44
N TYR A 209 10.07 -0.13 -7.28
CA TYR A 209 8.88 -0.34 -6.45
C TYR A 209 7.70 0.50 -6.95
N LEU A 210 6.50 0.07 -6.60
CA LEU A 210 5.25 0.72 -6.92
C LEU A 210 4.60 1.28 -5.66
N LEU A 211 4.11 2.51 -5.74
CA LEU A 211 3.20 3.08 -4.76
C LEU A 211 1.82 3.25 -5.39
N ARG A 212 0.78 2.79 -4.73
CA ARG A 212 -0.60 3.02 -5.16
C ARG A 212 -0.89 4.50 -5.30
N MET A 213 -1.66 4.82 -6.32
CA MET A 213 -2.16 6.16 -6.55
C MET A 213 -3.65 6.21 -6.21
N ALA A 214 -3.99 7.00 -5.20
CA ALA A 214 -5.36 7.28 -4.81
C ALA A 214 -5.82 8.60 -5.40
N ALA A 215 -7.10 8.71 -5.70
CA ALA A 215 -7.71 9.97 -6.15
C ALA A 215 -9.05 10.19 -5.46
N VAL A 216 -9.42 11.44 -5.33
CA VAL A 216 -10.81 11.81 -5.04
C VAL A 216 -11.56 11.72 -6.36
N THR A 217 -12.56 10.85 -6.40
CA THR A 217 -13.33 10.74 -7.62
C THR A 217 -14.12 12.02 -7.85
N PRO A 218 -13.87 12.65 -8.93
CA PRO A 218 -14.90 13.19 -9.77
C PRO A 218 -14.61 12.84 -11.22
N ASP A 219 -15.48 13.07 -12.05
CA ASP A 219 -15.54 13.31 -13.49
C ASP A 219 -14.71 12.42 -14.45
N ASP A 220 -13.58 11.86 -14.06
CA ASP A 220 -12.65 11.14 -14.93
C ASP A 220 -12.70 9.60 -14.82
N VAL A 221 -13.54 9.05 -13.93
CA VAL A 221 -13.71 7.60 -13.82
C VAL A 221 -14.95 7.19 -14.57
N GLU A 222 -14.80 6.63 -15.75
CA GLU A 222 -15.90 6.11 -16.61
C GLU A 222 -16.82 5.09 -15.93
N ASN A 223 -16.51 4.65 -14.73
CA ASN A 223 -17.25 3.65 -13.97
C ASN A 223 -17.52 4.10 -12.53
N THR A 224 -18.01 5.32 -12.33
CA THR A 224 -18.45 5.75 -11.01
C THR A 224 -19.62 4.92 -10.53
N VAL A 225 -19.47 4.27 -9.40
CA VAL A 225 -20.60 3.75 -8.64
C VAL A 225 -21.45 4.94 -8.24
N SER A 226 -22.61 5.08 -8.87
CA SER A 226 -23.64 6.00 -8.40
C SER A 226 -24.15 5.46 -7.07
N THR A 227 -23.63 5.98 -5.96
CA THR A 227 -24.24 5.73 -4.66
C THR A 227 -25.57 6.46 -4.67
N GLY A 228 -26.66 5.77 -4.37
CA GLY A 228 -27.98 6.38 -4.21
C GLY A 228 -28.12 7.25 -2.95
N LEU A 229 -27.00 7.64 -2.34
CA LEU A 229 -26.90 8.64 -1.31
C LEU A 229 -27.13 9.99 -2.01
N ALA A 230 -28.27 10.61 -1.73
CA ALA A 230 -28.59 11.92 -2.24
C ALA A 230 -27.46 12.88 -1.83
N ALA A 231 -26.82 13.45 -2.82
CA ALA A 231 -25.90 14.55 -2.58
C ALA A 231 -26.62 15.64 -1.78
N HIS A 232 -26.09 15.98 -0.62
CA HIS A 232 -26.56 17.16 0.08
C HIS A 232 -26.19 18.37 -0.80
N ASP A 233 -27.18 19.17 -1.16
CA ASP A 233 -27.02 20.41 -1.95
C ASP A 233 -26.58 20.29 -3.42
N GLY A 234 -26.83 19.15 -4.09
CA GLY A 234 -26.57 19.04 -5.54
C GLY A 234 -25.11 18.79 -5.92
N GLU A 235 -24.21 18.60 -4.97
CA GLU A 235 -22.84 18.14 -5.22
C GLU A 235 -22.84 16.63 -5.50
N LYS A 236 -22.00 16.20 -6.43
CA LYS A 236 -21.81 14.77 -6.69
C LYS A 236 -21.16 14.09 -5.47
N PRO A 237 -21.54 12.85 -5.11
CA PRO A 237 -20.93 12.16 -3.99
C PRO A 237 -19.41 12.02 -4.19
N ARG A 238 -18.65 12.41 -3.19
CA ARG A 238 -17.19 12.27 -3.19
C ARG A 238 -16.84 10.87 -2.74
N MET A 239 -16.13 10.17 -3.59
CA MET A 239 -15.58 8.84 -3.27
C MET A 239 -14.08 8.87 -3.45
N LEU A 240 -13.39 8.03 -2.72
CA LEU A 240 -11.98 7.77 -2.95
C LEU A 240 -11.82 6.53 -3.82
N ALA A 241 -10.92 6.58 -4.78
CA ALA A 241 -10.61 5.46 -5.66
C ALA A 241 -9.10 5.23 -5.75
N ILE A 242 -8.71 3.99 -6.02
CA ILE A 242 -7.36 3.66 -6.45
C ILE A 242 -7.36 3.73 -7.98
N VAL A 243 -6.60 4.65 -8.54
CA VAL A 243 -6.61 4.95 -9.98
C VAL A 243 -5.39 4.39 -10.71
N GLY A 244 -4.43 3.81 -9.99
CA GLY A 244 -3.23 3.24 -10.60
C GLY A 244 -2.09 3.10 -9.58
N ALA A 245 -0.85 3.14 -10.08
CA ALA A 245 0.35 3.17 -9.25
C ALA A 245 1.46 3.99 -9.90
N ALA A 246 2.18 4.74 -9.08
CA ALA A 246 3.40 5.42 -9.46
C ALA A 246 4.60 4.48 -9.29
N ALA A 247 5.49 4.48 -10.26
CA ALA A 247 6.67 3.62 -10.36
C ALA A 247 7.94 4.41 -10.00
N TYR A 248 8.79 3.80 -9.17
CA TYR A 248 10.03 4.40 -8.68
C TYR A 248 11.21 3.47 -8.86
N GLY A 249 12.36 4.03 -9.20
CA GLY A 249 13.61 3.32 -9.24
C GLY A 249 14.33 3.30 -7.89
N ARG A 250 15.49 2.64 -7.84
CA ARG A 250 16.34 2.40 -6.65
C ARG A 250 16.64 3.61 -5.78
N SER A 251 16.80 4.78 -6.38
CA SER A 251 17.08 6.03 -5.66
C SER A 251 15.82 6.79 -5.25
N GLY A 252 14.63 6.19 -5.45
CA GLY A 252 13.36 6.87 -5.29
C GLY A 252 13.03 7.86 -6.39
N GLY A 253 13.77 7.81 -7.50
CA GLY A 253 13.45 8.60 -8.68
C GLY A 253 12.17 8.08 -9.33
N TYR A 254 11.26 8.99 -9.63
CA TYR A 254 10.04 8.69 -10.37
C TYR A 254 10.36 8.19 -11.78
N ARG A 255 9.68 7.14 -12.24
CA ARG A 255 9.88 6.49 -13.52
C ARG A 255 8.66 6.55 -14.43
N GLY A 256 7.49 6.73 -13.89
CA GLY A 256 6.23 6.77 -14.64
C GLY A 256 5.06 6.24 -13.80
N GLU A 257 3.97 5.96 -14.48
CA GLU A 257 2.73 5.49 -13.85
C GLU A 257 2.20 4.27 -14.60
N LEU A 258 1.52 3.41 -13.85
CA LEU A 258 0.64 2.38 -14.37
C LEU A 258 -0.79 2.78 -14.02
N ASP A 259 -1.69 2.74 -14.97
CA ASP A 259 -3.11 2.98 -14.72
C ASP A 259 -3.79 1.77 -14.05
N GLY A 260 -5.09 1.90 -13.74
CA GLY A 260 -5.84 0.85 -13.05
C GLY A 260 -5.92 -0.43 -13.87
N GLU A 261 -6.06 -0.36 -15.18
CA GLU A 261 -6.13 -1.51 -16.08
C GLU A 261 -4.75 -2.19 -16.19
N GLU A 262 -3.70 -1.42 -16.36
CA GLU A 262 -2.32 -1.93 -16.38
C GLU A 262 -1.92 -2.63 -15.07
N ILE A 263 -2.41 -2.12 -13.93
CA ILE A 263 -2.22 -2.79 -12.62
C ILE A 263 -2.96 -4.12 -12.57
N GLU A 264 -4.18 -4.21 -13.10
CA GLU A 264 -4.89 -5.49 -13.18
C GLU A 264 -4.14 -6.50 -14.04
N TRP A 265 -3.62 -6.07 -15.20
CA TRP A 265 -2.79 -6.92 -16.05
C TRP A 265 -1.47 -7.32 -15.40
N LEU A 266 -0.81 -6.40 -14.69
CA LEU A 266 0.40 -6.69 -13.93
C LEU A 266 0.14 -7.75 -12.85
N ARG A 267 -0.95 -7.63 -12.12
CA ARG A 267 -1.33 -8.57 -11.05
C ARG A 267 -1.58 -9.96 -11.60
N LEU A 268 -2.23 -10.04 -12.76
CA LEU A 268 -2.43 -11.30 -13.46
C LEU A 268 -1.11 -11.89 -13.94
N ALA A 269 -0.25 -11.06 -14.54
CA ALA A 269 1.03 -11.48 -15.11
C ALA A 269 2.00 -12.04 -14.05
N VAL A 270 2.02 -11.50 -12.83
CA VAL A 270 2.86 -12.02 -11.74
C VAL A 270 2.29 -13.26 -11.04
N GLY A 271 1.19 -13.84 -11.55
CA GLY A 271 0.64 -15.11 -11.08
C GLY A 271 0.12 -15.13 -9.65
N ARG A 272 -0.17 -13.95 -9.09
CA ARG A 272 -0.63 -13.81 -7.70
C ARG A 272 -2.13 -13.55 -7.56
N GLN A 273 -2.85 -13.61 -8.67
CA GLN A 273 -4.28 -13.31 -8.68
C GLN A 273 -5.13 -14.54 -8.88
N THR A 274 -6.00 -14.82 -7.90
CA THR A 274 -7.21 -15.62 -8.06
C THR A 274 -8.39 -14.68 -7.96
N GLY A 275 -9.28 -14.65 -8.98
CA GLY A 275 -10.54 -13.89 -8.89
C GLY A 275 -10.58 -12.53 -9.57
N GLY A 276 -9.71 -12.20 -10.52
CA GLY A 276 -9.86 -11.03 -11.39
C GLY A 276 -10.98 -11.21 -12.43
N MET A 277 -11.54 -10.09 -12.89
CA MET A 277 -12.44 -10.11 -14.06
C MET A 277 -11.72 -9.52 -15.27
N MET A 278 -11.83 -10.20 -16.38
CA MET A 278 -11.31 -9.74 -17.67
C MET A 278 -12.48 -9.38 -18.57
N LYS A 279 -12.42 -8.18 -19.13
CA LYS A 279 -13.34 -7.71 -20.16
C LYS A 279 -12.74 -8.02 -21.54
N THR A 280 -13.51 -8.61 -22.42
CA THR A 280 -13.14 -8.76 -23.82
C THR A 280 -14.22 -8.20 -24.72
N VAL A 281 -13.83 -7.78 -25.92
CA VAL A 281 -14.78 -7.33 -26.96
C VAL A 281 -14.58 -8.22 -28.15
N ASP A 282 -15.60 -8.97 -28.55
CA ASP A 282 -15.57 -9.76 -29.76
C ASP A 282 -15.47 -8.83 -30.98
N ALA A 283 -14.38 -8.96 -31.71
CA ALA A 283 -14.08 -8.13 -32.87
C ALA A 283 -15.11 -8.26 -34.01
N LYS A 284 -15.84 -9.37 -34.09
CA LYS A 284 -16.83 -9.63 -35.16
C LYS A 284 -18.20 -9.05 -34.81
N SER A 285 -18.62 -9.20 -33.56
CA SER A 285 -19.95 -8.81 -33.09
C SER A 285 -19.97 -7.47 -32.34
N GLY A 286 -18.82 -6.96 -31.90
CA GLY A 286 -18.71 -5.80 -31.02
C GLY A 286 -19.24 -6.05 -29.60
N ARG A 287 -19.55 -7.30 -29.27
CA ARG A 287 -20.14 -7.66 -27.98
C ARG A 287 -19.07 -7.72 -26.88
N THR A 288 -19.40 -7.19 -25.73
CA THR A 288 -18.57 -7.25 -24.52
C THR A 288 -18.92 -8.50 -23.71
N ALA A 289 -17.92 -9.25 -23.31
CA ALA A 289 -18.07 -10.37 -22.40
C ALA A 289 -17.07 -10.24 -21.23
N PHE A 290 -17.48 -10.74 -20.07
CA PHE A 290 -16.66 -10.73 -18.87
C PHE A 290 -16.31 -12.16 -18.47
N TYR A 291 -15.04 -12.39 -18.16
CA TYR A 291 -14.54 -13.67 -17.74
C TYR A 291 -13.84 -13.54 -16.38
N GLN A 292 -14.21 -14.42 -15.46
CA GLN A 292 -13.52 -14.52 -14.17
C GLN A 292 -12.28 -15.39 -14.31
N ILE A 293 -11.14 -14.86 -13.90
CA ILE A 293 -9.88 -15.60 -13.86
C ILE A 293 -9.85 -16.46 -12.61
N GLN A 294 -9.80 -17.77 -12.78
CA GLN A 294 -9.72 -18.72 -11.68
C GLN A 294 -8.28 -19.02 -11.28
N GLN A 295 -7.40 -19.12 -12.26
CA GLN A 295 -6.01 -19.50 -12.05
C GLN A 295 -5.14 -18.87 -13.14
N SER A 296 -3.96 -18.41 -12.76
CA SER A 296 -2.93 -17.95 -13.67
C SER A 296 -1.58 -18.41 -13.15
N ASP A 297 -0.89 -19.23 -13.93
CA ASP A 297 0.45 -19.72 -13.63
C ASP A 297 1.39 -19.30 -14.77
N CYS A 298 2.59 -18.84 -14.43
CA CYS A 298 3.59 -18.42 -15.39
C CYS A 298 4.88 -19.24 -15.24
N GLU A 299 5.26 -19.93 -16.30
CA GLU A 299 6.58 -20.54 -16.44
C GLU A 299 7.52 -19.56 -17.14
N VAL A 300 8.65 -19.24 -16.50
CA VAL A 300 9.64 -18.33 -17.07
C VAL A 300 10.92 -19.09 -17.39
N LYS A 301 11.37 -18.99 -18.65
CA LYS A 301 12.70 -19.41 -19.10
C LYS A 301 13.54 -18.18 -19.37
N CYS A 302 14.80 -18.21 -18.98
CA CYS A 302 15.72 -17.10 -19.19
C CYS A 302 17.12 -17.59 -19.50
N GLY A 303 17.89 -16.73 -20.16
CA GLY A 303 19.29 -16.98 -20.48
C GLY A 303 19.95 -15.71 -21.00
N VAL A 304 21.20 -15.84 -21.44
CA VAL A 304 21.98 -14.73 -22.02
C VAL A 304 22.49 -15.15 -23.40
N GLU A 305 22.27 -14.31 -24.39
CA GLU A 305 22.82 -14.49 -25.72
C GLU A 305 23.56 -13.21 -26.14
N LYS A 306 24.83 -13.35 -26.49
CA LYS A 306 25.71 -12.22 -26.88
C LYS A 306 25.72 -11.07 -25.84
N GLY A 307 25.66 -11.42 -24.56
CA GLY A 307 25.66 -10.46 -23.45
C GLY A 307 24.30 -9.80 -23.16
N ILE A 308 23.27 -10.10 -23.91
CA ILE A 308 21.91 -9.56 -23.74
C ILE A 308 21.01 -10.64 -23.13
N PRO A 309 20.25 -10.32 -22.06
CA PRO A 309 19.33 -11.29 -21.47
C PRO A 309 18.13 -11.54 -22.39
N TRP A 310 17.62 -12.74 -22.35
CA TRP A 310 16.37 -13.10 -22.99
C TRP A 310 15.45 -13.85 -22.03
N PHE A 311 14.14 -13.72 -22.24
CA PHE A 311 13.10 -14.31 -21.45
C PHE A 311 12.02 -14.90 -22.34
N THR A 312 11.51 -16.07 -21.98
CA THR A 312 10.27 -16.62 -22.54
C THR A 312 9.32 -16.80 -21.36
N LEU A 313 8.19 -16.13 -21.42
CA LEU A 313 7.15 -16.18 -20.41
C LEU A 313 5.96 -16.93 -21.02
N HIS A 314 5.57 -18.00 -20.36
CA HIS A 314 4.47 -18.85 -20.79
C HIS A 314 3.42 -18.92 -19.68
N TRP A 315 2.29 -18.27 -19.92
CA TRP A 315 1.15 -18.28 -19.00
C TRP A 315 0.15 -19.36 -19.34
N GLN A 316 -0.34 -20.05 -18.33
CA GLN A 316 -1.49 -20.93 -18.40
C GLN A 316 -2.60 -20.29 -17.57
N VAL A 317 -3.67 -19.84 -18.25
CA VAL A 317 -4.76 -19.10 -17.63
C VAL A 317 -6.05 -19.90 -17.73
N ARG A 318 -6.74 -20.06 -16.61
CA ARG A 318 -8.07 -20.68 -16.59
C ARG A 318 -9.12 -19.60 -16.30
N CYS A 319 -10.07 -19.48 -17.21
CA CYS A 319 -11.16 -18.51 -17.13
C CYS A 319 -12.53 -19.17 -17.01
N LEU A 320 -13.46 -18.52 -16.33
CA LEU A 320 -14.89 -18.85 -16.37
C LEU A 320 -15.67 -17.71 -16.95
N PRO A 321 -16.67 -17.95 -17.78
CA PRO A 321 -17.64 -16.92 -18.16
C PRO A 321 -18.33 -16.38 -16.89
N SER A 322 -18.26 -15.07 -16.66
CA SER A 322 -18.87 -14.44 -15.50
C SER A 322 -20.20 -13.77 -15.84
N ASP A 323 -20.18 -12.99 -16.90
CA ASP A 323 -21.37 -12.35 -17.41
C ASP A 323 -21.26 -12.28 -18.94
N ILE A 324 -22.26 -12.86 -19.58
CA ILE A 324 -22.40 -12.86 -21.03
C ILE A 324 -23.59 -11.94 -21.33
N GLY A 325 -23.45 -10.67 -20.96
CA GLY A 325 -24.52 -9.69 -20.84
C GLY A 325 -25.49 -9.62 -22.02
N ASP A 326 -25.03 -9.85 -23.24
CA ASP A 326 -25.87 -9.81 -24.43
C ASP A 326 -26.29 -11.20 -24.94
N ILE A 327 -25.73 -12.29 -24.45
CA ILE A 327 -26.04 -13.64 -24.92
C ILE A 327 -27.38 -14.13 -24.33
N PHE A 328 -27.75 -13.70 -23.14
CA PHE A 328 -29.00 -14.12 -22.49
C PHE A 328 -30.21 -13.27 -22.85
N TYR A 329 -30.05 -12.04 -23.33
CA TYR A 329 -31.16 -11.13 -23.61
C TYR A 329 -31.32 -10.75 -25.08
N GLY A 330 -30.41 -11.18 -25.95
CA GLY A 330 -30.53 -10.92 -27.39
C GLY A 330 -31.37 -11.96 -28.12
N SER A 331 -32.61 -11.64 -28.44
CA SER A 331 -33.40 -12.35 -29.42
C SER A 331 -32.83 -12.15 -30.83
N GLY A 332 -31.73 -12.75 -31.14
CA GLY A 332 -31.11 -12.62 -32.47
C GLY A 332 -30.22 -13.81 -32.78
N THR A 333 -30.47 -14.44 -33.85
CA THR A 333 -29.82 -15.52 -34.56
C THR A 333 -28.31 -15.28 -34.84
N SER A 334 -27.51 -15.09 -33.80
CA SER A 334 -26.05 -15.04 -33.90
C SER A 334 -25.52 -16.31 -33.24
N GLU A 335 -24.82 -17.12 -34.01
CA GLU A 335 -24.12 -18.30 -33.48
C GLU A 335 -23.20 -17.88 -32.33
N ASN A 336 -23.39 -18.50 -31.17
CA ASN A 336 -22.44 -18.31 -30.07
C ASN A 336 -21.06 -18.76 -30.52
N PRO A 337 -19.99 -18.00 -30.24
CA PRO A 337 -18.64 -18.45 -30.56
C PRO A 337 -18.38 -19.81 -29.91
N SER A 338 -17.68 -20.68 -30.60
CA SER A 338 -17.27 -21.96 -30.03
C SER A 338 -16.35 -21.73 -28.82
N ALA A 339 -16.27 -22.71 -27.92
CA ALA A 339 -15.33 -22.61 -26.80
C ALA A 339 -13.89 -22.35 -27.30
N SER A 340 -13.49 -23.00 -28.38
CA SER A 340 -12.17 -22.81 -28.99
C SER A 340 -11.97 -21.41 -29.57
N ASP A 341 -12.99 -20.81 -30.22
CA ASP A 341 -12.89 -19.43 -30.73
C ASP A 341 -12.76 -18.42 -29.57
N THR A 342 -13.46 -18.70 -28.47
CA THR A 342 -13.39 -17.88 -27.26
C THR A 342 -12.03 -18.00 -26.58
N GLU A 343 -11.50 -19.21 -26.42
CA GLU A 343 -10.17 -19.45 -25.88
C GLU A 343 -9.09 -18.72 -26.70
N GLN A 344 -9.15 -18.84 -28.03
CA GLN A 344 -8.23 -18.12 -28.90
C GLN A 344 -8.32 -16.59 -28.75
N MET A 345 -9.54 -16.04 -28.68
CA MET A 345 -9.74 -14.61 -28.47
C MET A 345 -9.14 -14.12 -27.13
N LEU A 346 -9.31 -14.93 -26.08
CA LEU A 346 -8.73 -14.64 -24.75
C LEU A 346 -7.20 -14.69 -24.78
N GLU A 347 -6.60 -15.68 -25.47
CA GLU A 347 -5.16 -15.81 -25.66
C GLU A 347 -4.58 -14.60 -26.41
N GLU A 348 -5.21 -14.17 -27.50
CA GLU A 348 -4.81 -13.01 -28.28
C GLU A 348 -4.89 -11.72 -27.42
N THR A 349 -5.98 -11.54 -26.66
CA THR A 349 -6.16 -10.39 -25.77
C THR A 349 -5.08 -10.35 -24.70
N LEU A 350 -4.88 -11.44 -23.96
CA LEU A 350 -3.89 -11.52 -22.89
C LEU A 350 -2.47 -11.34 -23.42
N THR A 351 -2.15 -11.95 -24.58
CA THR A 351 -0.84 -11.80 -25.22
C THR A 351 -0.57 -10.33 -25.56
N ALA A 352 -1.56 -9.63 -26.13
CA ALA A 352 -1.43 -8.22 -26.46
C ALA A 352 -1.21 -7.35 -25.21
N GLN A 353 -1.97 -7.56 -24.14
CA GLN A 353 -1.86 -6.80 -22.90
C GLN A 353 -0.53 -7.04 -22.18
N PHE A 354 -0.10 -8.30 -22.09
CA PHE A 354 1.20 -8.62 -21.45
C PHE A 354 2.37 -8.09 -22.28
N THR A 355 2.24 -8.08 -23.62
CA THR A 355 3.25 -7.49 -24.51
C THR A 355 3.33 -5.97 -24.29
N ALA A 356 2.20 -5.28 -24.28
CA ALA A 356 2.13 -3.84 -24.06
C ALA A 356 2.74 -3.46 -22.69
N LEU A 357 2.38 -4.19 -21.61
CA LEU A 357 2.93 -3.99 -20.28
C LEU A 357 4.45 -4.20 -20.26
N THR A 358 4.93 -5.24 -20.94
CA THR A 358 6.38 -5.53 -21.03
C THR A 358 7.12 -4.44 -21.79
N GLU A 359 6.58 -3.97 -22.90
CA GLU A 359 7.16 -2.89 -23.69
C GLU A 359 7.19 -1.57 -22.90
N LYS A 360 6.13 -1.22 -22.21
CA LYS A 360 6.09 -0.06 -21.31
C LYS A 360 7.14 -0.18 -20.20
N SER A 361 7.24 -1.36 -19.58
CA SER A 361 8.25 -1.69 -18.58
C SER A 361 9.67 -1.45 -19.07
N GLN A 362 9.98 -1.87 -20.32
CA GLN A 362 11.30 -1.74 -20.91
C GLN A 362 11.61 -0.33 -21.43
N ARG A 363 10.65 0.34 -22.07
CA ARG A 363 10.89 1.58 -22.80
C ARG A 363 10.62 2.83 -21.98
N GLU A 364 9.58 2.81 -21.16
CA GLU A 364 9.14 3.99 -20.41
C GLU A 364 9.62 3.95 -18.96
N LEU A 365 9.39 2.85 -18.26
CA LEU A 365 9.74 2.75 -16.85
C LEU A 365 11.22 2.41 -16.64
N GLY A 366 11.87 1.75 -17.60
CA GLY A 366 13.25 1.29 -17.49
C GLY A 366 13.45 0.26 -16.37
N ALA A 367 12.36 -0.41 -15.95
CA ALA A 367 12.38 -1.26 -14.77
C ALA A 367 11.49 -2.49 -14.95
N SER A 368 11.92 -3.65 -14.48
CA SER A 368 11.24 -4.92 -14.66
C SER A 368 10.04 -5.09 -13.73
N VAL A 369 8.89 -4.57 -14.11
CA VAL A 369 7.63 -4.70 -13.32
C VAL A 369 7.19 -6.17 -13.16
N LEU A 370 7.59 -7.05 -14.07
CA LEU A 370 7.29 -8.49 -14.03
C LEU A 370 8.27 -9.30 -13.15
N GLY A 371 9.16 -8.63 -12.42
CA GLY A 371 10.13 -9.32 -11.53
C GLY A 371 11.24 -10.07 -12.26
N LEU A 372 11.49 -9.79 -13.54
CA LEU A 372 12.51 -10.48 -14.34
C LEU A 372 13.94 -10.22 -13.85
N GLN A 373 14.15 -9.09 -13.18
CA GLN A 373 15.41 -8.77 -12.54
C GLN A 373 15.71 -9.72 -11.37
N ASP A 374 14.76 -9.88 -10.45
CA ASP A 374 14.91 -10.80 -9.33
C ASP A 374 15.10 -12.24 -9.81
N LEU A 375 14.38 -12.61 -10.85
CA LEU A 375 14.54 -13.91 -11.47
C LEU A 375 15.95 -14.09 -12.07
N THR A 376 16.48 -13.05 -12.73
CA THR A 376 17.84 -13.07 -13.28
C THR A 376 18.87 -13.23 -12.17
N ARG A 377 18.72 -12.46 -11.10
CA ARG A 377 19.59 -12.54 -9.90
C ARG A 377 19.56 -13.94 -9.29
N GLN A 378 18.40 -14.59 -9.25
CA GLN A 378 18.26 -15.94 -8.68
C GLN A 378 18.82 -17.03 -9.59
N ARG A 379 18.59 -16.95 -10.91
CA ARG A 379 18.94 -18.00 -11.85
C ARG A 379 20.30 -17.85 -12.50
N MET A 380 20.82 -16.64 -12.58
CA MET A 380 22.09 -16.28 -13.21
C MET A 380 22.89 -15.30 -12.32
N PRO A 381 23.18 -15.68 -11.06
CA PRO A 381 23.75 -14.76 -10.07
C PRO A 381 25.09 -14.15 -10.53
N ASP A 382 26.03 -14.97 -11.02
CA ASP A 382 27.35 -14.50 -11.43
C ASP A 382 27.26 -13.51 -12.60
N TRP A 383 26.37 -13.78 -13.56
CA TRP A 383 26.18 -12.88 -14.68
C TRP A 383 25.50 -11.59 -14.24
N TYR A 384 24.50 -11.67 -13.36
CA TYR A 384 23.79 -10.52 -12.85
C TYR A 384 24.72 -9.60 -12.03
N GLU A 385 25.54 -10.16 -11.14
CA GLU A 385 26.51 -9.41 -10.34
C GLU A 385 27.51 -8.65 -11.21
N ALA A 386 28.00 -9.28 -12.28
CA ALA A 386 28.92 -8.65 -13.23
C ALA A 386 28.28 -7.54 -14.08
N ASN A 387 26.95 -7.50 -14.18
CA ASN A 387 26.21 -6.56 -15.05
C ASN A 387 25.16 -5.72 -14.30
N GLU A 388 25.14 -5.75 -12.97
CA GLU A 388 24.14 -5.07 -12.14
C GLU A 388 24.03 -3.58 -12.45
N GLU A 389 25.16 -2.90 -12.60
CA GLU A 389 25.20 -1.47 -12.89
C GLU A 389 24.61 -1.11 -14.27
N GLN A 390 24.62 -2.05 -15.20
CA GLN A 390 24.10 -1.87 -16.57
C GLN A 390 22.74 -2.51 -16.79
N TRP A 391 22.12 -3.05 -15.72
CA TRP A 391 20.89 -3.82 -15.83
C TRP A 391 19.78 -3.07 -16.58
N GLU A 392 19.50 -1.81 -16.26
CA GLU A 392 18.46 -1.03 -16.93
C GLU A 392 18.68 -1.00 -18.46
N THR A 393 19.92 -0.77 -18.88
CA THR A 393 20.28 -0.73 -20.31
C THR A 393 20.15 -2.10 -20.97
N LEU A 394 20.54 -3.15 -20.28
CA LEU A 394 20.45 -4.53 -20.79
C LEU A 394 19.01 -5.02 -20.82
N TYR A 395 18.21 -4.67 -19.81
CA TYR A 395 16.79 -4.99 -19.75
C TYR A 395 15.99 -4.29 -20.85
N ALA A 396 16.29 -3.02 -21.14
CA ALA A 396 15.66 -2.29 -22.24
C ALA A 396 15.91 -2.94 -23.62
N ARG A 397 16.98 -3.72 -23.76
CA ARG A 397 17.34 -4.47 -24.98
C ARG A 397 16.99 -5.95 -24.91
N ALA A 398 16.53 -6.42 -23.76
CA ALA A 398 16.21 -7.83 -23.56
C ALA A 398 15.12 -8.29 -24.52
N ARG A 399 15.31 -9.47 -25.09
CA ARG A 399 14.27 -10.11 -25.86
C ARG A 399 13.30 -10.79 -24.92
N VAL A 400 12.03 -10.37 -24.95
CA VAL A 400 10.96 -10.99 -24.18
C VAL A 400 9.96 -11.60 -25.15
N GLU A 401 9.77 -12.90 -25.05
CA GLU A 401 8.78 -13.66 -25.82
C GLU A 401 7.63 -14.05 -24.89
N ILE A 402 6.41 -13.72 -25.29
CA ILE A 402 5.19 -13.97 -24.50
C ILE A 402 4.35 -15.02 -25.20
N ARG A 403 3.90 -16.00 -24.42
CA ARG A 403 2.97 -17.05 -24.83
C ARG A 403 1.88 -17.18 -23.76
N VAL A 404 0.64 -17.29 -24.20
CA VAL A 404 -0.49 -17.50 -23.31
C VAL A 404 -1.32 -18.65 -23.84
N ASP A 405 -1.57 -19.63 -23.00
CA ASP A 405 -2.56 -20.69 -23.23
C ASP A 405 -3.75 -20.39 -22.29
N CYS A 406 -4.93 -20.28 -22.86
CA CYS A 406 -6.16 -20.04 -22.09
C CYS A 406 -7.09 -21.23 -22.17
N THR A 407 -7.68 -21.62 -21.04
CA THR A 407 -8.69 -22.68 -21.00
C THR A 407 -9.98 -22.16 -20.35
N LEU A 408 -11.11 -22.42 -21.00
CA LEU A 408 -12.42 -22.16 -20.43
C LEU A 408 -12.81 -23.31 -19.50
N GLY A 409 -12.97 -22.98 -18.21
CA GLY A 409 -13.60 -23.88 -17.26
C GLY A 409 -15.08 -24.02 -17.62
N GLY A 410 -15.63 -25.22 -17.52
CA GLY A 410 -17.05 -25.45 -17.73
C GLY A 410 -17.87 -24.62 -16.73
N GLY A 411 -18.59 -23.62 -17.21
CA GLY A 411 -19.62 -22.93 -16.43
C GLY A 411 -20.63 -23.98 -15.97
N GLY A 412 -20.76 -24.13 -14.64
CA GLY A 412 -21.72 -25.04 -14.06
C GLY A 412 -23.11 -24.76 -14.59
N ILE A 413 -23.66 -25.74 -15.26
CA ILE A 413 -25.10 -26.01 -15.45
C ILE A 413 -25.94 -24.80 -15.86
N THR A 414 -26.10 -24.60 -17.14
CA THR A 414 -27.45 -24.33 -17.70
C THR A 414 -27.68 -25.31 -18.86
N ARG A 415 -28.43 -26.37 -18.56
CA ARG A 415 -29.19 -27.08 -19.57
C ARG A 415 -30.38 -26.26 -19.97
#